data_916a2c2522131b3c92658855d48ea8ae
#
_entry.id   916a2c2522131b3c92658855d48ea8ae
#
_cell.length_a   1.000
_cell.length_b   1.000
_cell.length_c   1.000
_cell.angle_alpha   90.00
_cell.angle_beta   90.00
_cell.angle_gamma   90.00
#
_symmetry.space_group_name_H-M   'P 1'
#
loop_
_entity.id
_entity.type
_entity.pdbx_description
1 polymer ?
#
loop_
_entity_poly.entity_id
_entity_poly.type
_entity_poly.pdbx_seq_one_letter_code
_entity_poly.pdbx_strand_id
1 'polypeptide(L)'
;MAGDDGSEVEQPDTEESLQDHLLWQLHLGHFSPRDTRIGIALIDAIDDDGYLREDLATLAASLRADIDATPAEMLPVLHRIQQFDPVGVGARDLGECLCLQLQALPTDTPARALALSIAAGPLAQVPKLGIDGVSALLGCPPAAAEAAVQLLRTLDPRPGAQHGALPAGSYIRPDCVVWRQQGLWQVALAGGALPRVTIQRDYQQMIRHASS
;
A
#
# COMPACT_ATOMS: atom_id res chain seq x y z
N MET A 1 -20.37 50.12 -1.85
CA MET A 1 -20.47 48.87 -2.62
C MET A 1 -19.33 48.00 -2.14
N ALA A 2 -19.62 47.20 -1.14
CA ALA A 2 -18.65 46.34 -0.51
C ALA A 2 -18.64 45.02 -1.30
N GLY A 3 -17.46 44.64 -1.82
CA GLY A 3 -17.23 43.33 -2.40
C GLY A 3 -17.07 42.33 -1.26
N ASP A 4 -17.94 41.37 -1.22
CA ASP A 4 -17.90 40.17 -0.38
C ASP A 4 -16.82 39.26 -0.94
N ASP A 5 -15.64 39.29 -0.33
CA ASP A 5 -14.52 38.41 -0.64
C ASP A 5 -14.71 37.11 0.17
N GLY A 6 -15.63 36.28 -0.35
CA GLY A 6 -15.84 34.94 0.16
C GLY A 6 -14.61 34.06 -0.13
N SER A 7 -13.62 34.11 0.76
CA SER A 7 -12.59 33.07 0.80
C SER A 7 -13.27 31.78 1.23
N GLU A 8 -13.65 30.95 0.25
CA GLU A 8 -13.86 29.53 0.47
C GLU A 8 -12.56 28.98 1.05
N VAL A 9 -12.58 28.74 2.35
CA VAL A 9 -11.58 27.91 3.01
C VAL A 9 -11.82 26.52 2.46
N GLU A 10 -11.09 26.15 1.39
CA GLU A 10 -10.93 24.76 1.02
C GLU A 10 -10.41 24.03 2.28
N GLN A 11 -11.33 23.37 2.99
CA GLN A 11 -10.93 22.36 3.95
C GLN A 11 -10.19 21.32 3.13
N PRO A 12 -8.89 21.04 3.43
CA PRO A 12 -8.24 19.91 2.81
C PRO A 12 -9.12 18.70 3.16
N ASP A 13 -9.61 18.00 2.15
CA ASP A 13 -10.15 16.64 2.31
C ASP A 13 -9.08 15.88 3.06
N THR A 14 -9.32 15.62 4.32
CA THR A 14 -8.43 14.82 5.17
C THR A 14 -8.64 13.41 4.65
N GLU A 15 -7.86 13.02 3.65
CA GLU A 15 -7.85 11.66 3.15
C GLU A 15 -7.54 10.77 4.36
N GLU A 16 -8.49 9.92 4.71
CA GLU A 16 -8.41 9.00 5.84
C GLU A 16 -7.27 8.02 5.59
N SER A 17 -6.28 7.99 6.47
CA SER A 17 -5.16 7.06 6.35
C SER A 17 -5.63 5.63 6.61
N LEU A 18 -4.86 4.63 6.13
CA LEU A 18 -5.11 3.24 6.46
C LEU A 18 -5.19 3.02 7.98
N GLN A 19 -4.27 3.63 8.71
CA GLN A 19 -4.21 3.53 10.18
C GLN A 19 -5.47 4.11 10.83
N ASP A 20 -5.96 5.28 10.38
CA ASP A 20 -7.19 5.88 10.90
C ASP A 20 -8.39 4.96 10.66
N HIS A 21 -8.50 4.40 9.47
CA HIS A 21 -9.54 3.46 9.09
C HIS A 21 -9.52 2.19 9.95
N LEU A 22 -8.35 1.60 10.18
CA LEU A 22 -8.19 0.42 11.03
C LEU A 22 -8.47 0.73 12.51
N LEU A 23 -8.02 1.89 13.02
CA LEU A 23 -8.31 2.34 14.38
C LEU A 23 -9.80 2.55 14.59
N TRP A 24 -10.51 3.12 13.61
CA TRP A 24 -11.96 3.25 13.66
C TRP A 24 -12.64 1.87 13.79
N GLN A 25 -12.25 0.88 12.99
CA GLN A 25 -12.76 -0.48 13.09
C GLN A 25 -12.44 -1.15 14.43
N LEU A 26 -11.21 -0.93 14.94
CA LEU A 26 -10.81 -1.42 16.26
C LEU A 26 -11.73 -0.90 17.36
N HIS A 27 -12.07 0.40 17.33
CA HIS A 27 -12.94 1.03 18.33
C HIS A 27 -14.41 0.58 18.20
N LEU A 28 -14.88 0.24 17.01
CA LEU A 28 -16.20 -0.37 16.81
C LEU A 28 -16.25 -1.81 17.29
N GLY A 29 -15.12 -2.49 17.31
CA GLY A 29 -15.02 -3.88 17.73
C GLY A 29 -15.16 -4.04 19.26
N HIS A 30 -15.64 -5.20 19.69
CA HIS A 30 -15.72 -5.55 21.12
C HIS A 30 -14.36 -6.11 21.58
N PHE A 31 -13.43 -5.24 21.90
CA PHE A 31 -12.11 -5.56 22.44
C PHE A 31 -12.07 -5.21 23.93
N SER A 32 -11.32 -5.97 24.73
CA SER A 32 -11.02 -5.57 26.09
C SER A 32 -10.11 -4.32 26.08
N PRO A 33 -10.06 -3.51 27.17
CA PRO A 33 -9.16 -2.35 27.22
C PRO A 33 -7.67 -2.72 27.01
N ARG A 34 -7.27 -3.95 27.38
CA ARG A 34 -5.93 -4.47 27.13
C ARG A 34 -5.73 -4.80 25.63
N ASP A 35 -6.69 -5.51 25.03
CA ASP A 35 -6.62 -5.88 23.62
C ASP A 35 -6.68 -4.64 22.72
N THR A 36 -7.44 -3.61 23.12
CA THR A 36 -7.48 -2.34 22.38
C THR A 36 -6.10 -1.69 22.32
N ARG A 37 -5.37 -1.64 23.44
CA ARG A 37 -4.00 -1.10 23.46
C ARG A 37 -3.03 -1.92 22.62
N ILE A 38 -3.13 -3.25 22.68
CA ILE A 38 -2.36 -4.16 21.82
C ILE A 38 -2.72 -3.90 20.36
N GLY A 39 -4.02 -3.77 20.03
CA GLY A 39 -4.51 -3.50 18.69
C GLY A 39 -4.01 -2.18 18.11
N ILE A 40 -3.99 -1.11 18.91
CA ILE A 40 -3.42 0.19 18.50
C ILE A 40 -1.95 0.00 18.11
N ALA A 41 -1.16 -0.65 18.94
CA ALA A 41 0.26 -0.87 18.70
C ALA A 41 0.52 -1.75 17.45
N LEU A 42 -0.34 -2.75 17.20
CA LEU A 42 -0.27 -3.56 15.99
C LEU A 42 -0.61 -2.74 14.73
N ILE A 43 -1.65 -1.90 14.80
CA ILE A 43 -2.06 -1.03 13.69
C ILE A 43 -0.98 0.01 13.37
N ASP A 44 -0.35 0.61 14.38
CA ASP A 44 0.75 1.55 14.20
C ASP A 44 1.99 0.92 13.52
N ALA A 45 2.16 -0.41 13.67
CA ALA A 45 3.24 -1.17 13.05
C ALA A 45 2.92 -1.68 11.64
N ILE A 46 1.68 -1.51 11.15
CA ILE A 46 1.29 -1.85 9.78
C ILE A 46 1.77 -0.76 8.82
N ASP A 47 2.44 -1.18 7.74
CA ASP A 47 2.91 -0.27 6.70
C ASP A 47 1.77 0.21 5.75
N ASP A 48 2.08 1.18 4.89
CA ASP A 48 1.11 1.76 3.93
C ASP A 48 0.63 0.73 2.88
N ASP A 49 1.37 -0.35 2.65
CA ASP A 49 0.94 -1.47 1.79
C ASP A 49 -0.04 -2.42 2.53
N GLY A 50 -0.19 -2.27 3.85
CA GLY A 50 -1.07 -3.09 4.70
C GLY A 50 -0.38 -4.27 5.40
N TYR A 51 0.96 -4.32 5.43
CA TYR A 51 1.70 -5.43 6.02
C TYR A 51 2.26 -5.13 7.41
N LEU A 52 2.22 -6.13 8.28
CA LEU A 52 2.96 -6.12 9.54
C LEU A 52 4.37 -6.68 9.30
N ARG A 53 5.35 -5.79 9.05
CA ARG A 53 6.73 -6.19 8.72
C ARG A 53 7.55 -6.62 9.93
N GLU A 54 7.22 -6.06 11.09
CA GLU A 54 7.91 -6.35 12.33
C GLU A 54 7.38 -7.64 12.95
N ASP A 55 8.28 -8.45 13.51
CA ASP A 55 7.87 -9.67 14.18
C ASP A 55 7.25 -9.35 15.56
N LEU A 56 6.28 -10.18 16.00
CA LEU A 56 5.56 -9.95 17.25
C LEU A 56 6.44 -9.96 18.50
N ALA A 57 7.59 -10.67 18.48
CA ALA A 57 8.49 -10.68 19.62
C ALA A 57 9.25 -9.36 19.76
N THR A 58 9.71 -8.80 18.65
CA THR A 58 10.35 -7.49 18.59
C THR A 58 9.36 -6.40 18.99
N LEU A 59 8.15 -6.44 18.44
CA LEU A 59 7.08 -5.49 18.78
C LEU A 59 6.71 -5.58 20.27
N ALA A 60 6.56 -6.78 20.82
CA ALA A 60 6.29 -6.98 22.24
C ALA A 60 7.43 -6.43 23.13
N ALA A 61 8.69 -6.54 22.69
CA ALA A 61 9.83 -6.00 23.41
C ALA A 61 9.86 -4.47 23.40
N SER A 62 9.51 -3.83 22.28
CA SER A 62 9.45 -2.37 22.15
C SER A 62 8.33 -1.76 23.01
N LEU A 63 7.21 -2.47 23.15
CA LEU A 63 6.02 -2.03 23.87
C LEU A 63 6.07 -2.32 25.39
N ARG A 64 7.11 -2.99 25.88
CA ARG A 64 7.18 -3.50 27.27
C ARG A 64 7.06 -2.41 28.34
N ALA A 65 7.42 -1.16 28.02
CA ALA A 65 7.28 -0.03 28.94
C ALA A 65 5.81 0.40 29.15
N ASP A 66 4.99 0.26 28.10
CA ASP A 66 3.60 0.74 28.09
C ASP A 66 2.61 -0.41 28.23
N ILE A 67 2.93 -1.54 27.61
CA ILE A 67 2.08 -2.73 27.57
C ILE A 67 2.97 -3.96 27.76
N ASP A 68 2.87 -4.60 28.94
CA ASP A 68 3.53 -5.89 29.16
C ASP A 68 2.71 -7.00 28.47
N ALA A 69 2.84 -7.11 27.15
CA ALA A 69 2.16 -8.11 26.33
C ALA A 69 3.15 -9.10 25.74
N THR A 70 2.79 -10.36 25.76
CA THR A 70 3.57 -11.43 25.13
C THR A 70 3.13 -11.61 23.66
N PRO A 71 3.99 -12.15 22.78
CA PRO A 71 3.60 -12.48 21.41
C PRO A 71 2.37 -13.41 21.35
N ALA A 72 2.20 -14.29 22.32
CA ALA A 72 1.06 -15.19 22.42
C ALA A 72 -0.27 -14.45 22.70
N GLU A 73 -0.22 -13.33 23.43
CA GLU A 73 -1.38 -12.47 23.67
C GLU A 73 -1.67 -11.54 22.49
N MET A 74 -0.64 -11.14 21.74
CA MET A 74 -0.78 -10.27 20.56
C MET A 74 -1.38 -11.02 19.37
N LEU A 75 -1.05 -12.30 19.20
CA LEU A 75 -1.48 -13.09 18.04
C LEU A 75 -3.02 -13.18 17.89
N PRO A 76 -3.83 -13.44 18.90
CA PRO A 76 -5.29 -13.41 18.77
C PRO A 76 -5.84 -12.04 18.38
N VAL A 77 -5.22 -10.96 18.85
CA VAL A 77 -5.61 -9.58 18.47
C VAL A 77 -5.27 -9.32 17.01
N LEU A 78 -4.07 -9.73 16.57
CA LEU A 78 -3.68 -9.65 15.15
C LEU A 78 -4.65 -10.42 14.26
N HIS A 79 -5.02 -11.65 14.61
CA HIS A 79 -5.99 -12.41 13.81
C HIS A 79 -7.37 -11.73 13.70
N ARG A 80 -7.77 -10.92 14.69
CA ARG A 80 -9.00 -10.13 14.60
C ARG A 80 -8.81 -8.91 13.70
N ILE A 81 -7.65 -8.25 13.75
CA ILE A 81 -7.31 -7.13 12.84
C ILE A 81 -7.25 -7.61 11.39
N GLN A 82 -6.74 -8.80 11.14
CA GLN A 82 -6.70 -9.42 9.80
C GLN A 82 -8.09 -9.68 9.19
N GLN A 83 -9.16 -9.55 9.97
CA GLN A 83 -10.54 -9.63 9.50
C GLN A 83 -11.15 -8.25 9.19
N PHE A 84 -10.39 -7.17 9.40
CA PHE A 84 -10.83 -5.81 9.09
C PHE A 84 -10.80 -5.56 7.58
N ASP A 85 -11.41 -4.46 7.17
CA ASP A 85 -11.33 -3.92 5.83
C ASP A 85 -10.15 -2.92 5.76
N PRO A 86 -9.27 -3.04 4.76
CA PRO A 86 -9.29 -3.98 3.62
C PRO A 86 -8.83 -5.40 3.98
N VAL A 87 -9.48 -6.38 3.33
CA VAL A 87 -9.17 -7.79 3.57
C VAL A 87 -7.73 -8.12 3.17
N GLY A 88 -7.00 -8.77 4.06
CA GLY A 88 -5.58 -9.09 3.88
C GLY A 88 -4.63 -8.16 4.61
N VAL A 89 -5.15 -7.12 5.29
CA VAL A 89 -4.36 -6.21 6.13
C VAL A 89 -3.76 -6.95 7.33
N GLY A 90 -2.62 -6.48 7.84
CA GLY A 90 -1.91 -7.10 8.96
C GLY A 90 -1.26 -8.45 8.63
N ALA A 91 -1.19 -8.83 7.36
CA ALA A 91 -0.43 -9.99 6.92
C ALA A 91 1.08 -9.75 7.07
N ARG A 92 1.83 -10.80 7.39
CA ARG A 92 3.29 -10.74 7.54
C ARG A 92 4.04 -10.89 6.24
N ASP A 93 3.42 -11.57 5.27
CA ASP A 93 3.93 -11.78 3.92
C ASP A 93 2.81 -11.88 2.89
N LEU A 94 3.20 -11.94 1.60
CA LEU A 94 2.26 -12.02 0.49
C LEU A 94 1.41 -13.31 0.53
N GLY A 95 2.00 -14.43 0.94
CA GLY A 95 1.28 -15.71 1.04
C GLY A 95 0.14 -15.63 2.05
N GLU A 96 0.41 -15.08 3.24
CA GLU A 96 -0.60 -14.85 4.27
C GLU A 96 -1.68 -13.87 3.79
N CYS A 97 -1.29 -12.76 3.16
CA CYS A 97 -2.23 -11.76 2.61
C CYS A 97 -3.22 -12.40 1.62
N LEU A 98 -2.70 -13.16 0.66
CA LEU A 98 -3.53 -13.84 -0.32
C LEU A 98 -4.39 -14.94 0.33
N CYS A 99 -3.87 -15.66 1.34
CA CYS A 99 -4.65 -16.64 2.10
C CYS A 99 -5.84 -15.99 2.81
N LEU A 100 -5.64 -14.83 3.46
CA LEU A 100 -6.71 -14.10 4.14
C LEU A 100 -7.82 -13.69 3.15
N GLN A 101 -7.43 -13.14 2.00
CA GLN A 101 -8.38 -12.76 0.96
C GLN A 101 -9.14 -13.97 0.38
N LEU A 102 -8.44 -15.08 0.12
CA LEU A 102 -9.08 -16.32 -0.32
C LEU A 102 -10.03 -16.90 0.73
N GLN A 103 -9.71 -16.77 2.02
CA GLN A 103 -10.58 -17.23 3.12
C GLN A 103 -11.85 -16.40 3.22
N ALA A 104 -11.80 -15.11 2.87
CA ALA A 104 -12.96 -14.22 2.83
C ALA A 104 -13.91 -14.52 1.66
N LEU A 105 -13.42 -15.18 0.59
CA LEU A 105 -14.29 -15.59 -0.53
C LEU A 105 -15.26 -16.72 -0.11
N PRO A 106 -16.42 -16.84 -0.77
CA PRO A 106 -17.34 -17.96 -0.57
C PRO A 106 -16.65 -19.31 -0.73
N THR A 107 -17.03 -20.29 0.08
CA THR A 107 -16.40 -21.62 0.08
C THR A 107 -16.58 -22.40 -1.22
N ASP A 108 -17.61 -22.08 -1.98
CA ASP A 108 -17.96 -22.63 -3.28
C ASP A 108 -17.27 -21.94 -4.47
N THR A 109 -16.41 -20.95 -4.19
CA THR A 109 -15.64 -20.26 -5.25
C THR A 109 -14.74 -21.26 -5.99
N PRO A 110 -14.85 -21.35 -7.33
CA PRO A 110 -14.04 -22.26 -8.12
C PRO A 110 -12.55 -22.08 -7.90
N ALA A 111 -11.81 -23.20 -7.81
CA ALA A 111 -10.36 -23.24 -7.60
C ALA A 111 -9.82 -22.62 -6.28
N ARG A 112 -10.69 -22.13 -5.37
CA ARG A 112 -10.30 -21.51 -4.09
C ARG A 112 -9.41 -22.42 -3.24
N ALA A 113 -9.78 -23.69 -3.09
CA ALA A 113 -9.00 -24.64 -2.29
C ALA A 113 -7.57 -24.85 -2.85
N LEU A 114 -7.45 -24.92 -4.17
CA LEU A 114 -6.16 -25.07 -4.84
C LEU A 114 -5.33 -23.77 -4.76
N ALA A 115 -5.98 -22.61 -4.92
CA ALA A 115 -5.36 -21.30 -4.75
C ALA A 115 -4.81 -21.11 -3.32
N LEU A 116 -5.55 -21.54 -2.29
CA LEU A 116 -5.09 -21.56 -0.90
C LEU A 116 -3.83 -22.43 -0.73
N SER A 117 -3.80 -23.62 -1.36
CA SER A 117 -2.62 -24.51 -1.31
C SER A 117 -1.39 -23.88 -1.99
N ILE A 118 -1.60 -23.11 -3.06
CA ILE A 118 -0.52 -22.38 -3.74
C ILE A 118 -0.04 -21.21 -2.87
N ALA A 119 -0.95 -20.42 -2.33
CA ALA A 119 -0.62 -19.25 -1.51
C ALA A 119 0.10 -19.63 -0.21
N ALA A 120 -0.33 -20.69 0.46
CA ALA A 120 0.29 -21.19 1.69
C ALA A 120 1.64 -21.92 1.47
N GLY A 121 1.98 -22.28 0.24
CA GLY A 121 3.16 -23.11 -0.04
C GLY A 121 4.03 -22.54 -1.16
N PRO A 122 3.90 -23.04 -2.41
CA PRO A 122 4.86 -22.78 -3.47
C PRO A 122 4.68 -21.42 -4.19
N LEU A 123 4.01 -20.43 -3.61
CA LEU A 123 3.68 -19.15 -4.24
C LEU A 123 4.89 -18.50 -4.95
N ALA A 124 6.02 -18.42 -4.26
CA ALA A 124 7.25 -17.84 -4.80
C ALA A 124 7.86 -18.63 -5.97
N GLN A 125 7.47 -19.88 -6.13
CA GLN A 125 7.98 -20.77 -7.19
C GLN A 125 7.09 -20.72 -8.44
N VAL A 126 5.85 -20.28 -8.34
CA VAL A 126 4.88 -20.24 -9.45
C VAL A 126 5.45 -19.59 -10.72
N PRO A 127 6.14 -18.43 -10.65
CA PRO A 127 6.69 -17.80 -11.85
C PRO A 127 7.79 -18.64 -12.54
N LYS A 128 8.50 -19.47 -11.78
CA LYS A 128 9.59 -20.33 -12.29
C LYS A 128 9.09 -21.66 -12.81
N LEU A 129 8.12 -22.25 -12.13
CA LEU A 129 7.57 -23.57 -12.45
C LEU A 129 6.59 -23.52 -13.64
N GLY A 130 5.91 -22.40 -13.83
CA GLY A 130 4.79 -22.32 -14.78
C GLY A 130 3.61 -23.20 -14.36
N ILE A 131 2.56 -23.25 -15.21
CA ILE A 131 1.33 -24.01 -14.90
C ILE A 131 1.61 -25.51 -14.80
N ASP A 132 2.39 -26.06 -15.72
CA ASP A 132 2.71 -27.49 -15.74
C ASP A 132 3.50 -27.92 -14.49
N GLY A 133 4.46 -27.11 -14.05
CA GLY A 133 5.22 -27.39 -12.84
C GLY A 133 4.36 -27.28 -11.57
N VAL A 134 3.45 -26.33 -11.48
CA VAL A 134 2.47 -26.22 -10.38
C VAL A 134 1.51 -27.39 -10.39
N SER A 135 1.01 -27.81 -11.56
CA SER A 135 0.16 -28.98 -11.77
C SER A 135 0.85 -30.25 -11.26
N ALA A 136 2.11 -30.47 -11.65
CA ALA A 136 2.89 -31.63 -11.21
C ALA A 136 3.15 -31.60 -9.70
N LEU A 137 3.50 -30.45 -9.14
CA LEU A 137 3.78 -30.28 -7.70
C LEU A 137 2.56 -30.57 -6.82
N LEU A 138 1.39 -30.13 -7.25
CA LEU A 138 0.14 -30.26 -6.50
C LEU A 138 -0.69 -31.51 -6.89
N GLY A 139 -0.24 -32.26 -7.90
CA GLY A 139 -0.93 -33.47 -8.37
C GLY A 139 -2.34 -33.19 -8.92
N CYS A 140 -2.55 -32.03 -9.56
CA CYS A 140 -3.85 -31.61 -10.09
C CYS A 140 -3.80 -31.45 -11.62
N PRO A 141 -4.95 -31.47 -12.31
CA PRO A 141 -5.00 -31.19 -13.76
C PRO A 141 -4.47 -29.80 -14.09
N PRO A 142 -3.76 -29.59 -15.22
CA PRO A 142 -3.22 -28.28 -15.63
C PRO A 142 -4.28 -27.17 -15.69
N ALA A 143 -5.48 -27.50 -16.17
CA ALA A 143 -6.62 -26.54 -16.20
C ALA A 143 -7.05 -26.10 -14.80
N ALA A 144 -6.96 -26.96 -13.79
CA ALA A 144 -7.28 -26.58 -12.41
C ALA A 144 -6.16 -25.71 -11.81
N ALA A 145 -4.89 -26.01 -12.11
CA ALA A 145 -3.76 -25.17 -11.72
C ALA A 145 -3.86 -23.78 -12.35
N GLU A 146 -4.21 -23.71 -13.63
CA GLU A 146 -4.41 -22.43 -14.33
C GLU A 146 -5.54 -21.62 -13.71
N ALA A 147 -6.69 -22.21 -13.44
CA ALA A 147 -7.81 -21.54 -12.78
C ALA A 147 -7.42 -20.99 -11.40
N ALA A 148 -6.64 -21.74 -10.62
CA ALA A 148 -6.17 -21.30 -9.31
C ALA A 148 -5.17 -20.13 -9.42
N VAL A 149 -4.26 -20.16 -10.37
CA VAL A 149 -3.31 -19.07 -10.61
C VAL A 149 -4.05 -17.82 -11.13
N GLN A 150 -5.06 -17.98 -11.98
CA GLN A 150 -5.90 -16.85 -12.40
C GLN A 150 -6.65 -16.24 -11.23
N LEU A 151 -7.23 -17.04 -10.33
CA LEU A 151 -7.87 -16.55 -9.13
C LEU A 151 -6.90 -15.74 -8.26
N LEU A 152 -5.67 -16.25 -8.03
CA LEU A 152 -4.64 -15.52 -7.28
C LEU A 152 -4.29 -14.17 -7.90
N ARG A 153 -4.32 -14.06 -9.22
CA ARG A 153 -4.04 -12.79 -9.93
C ARG A 153 -5.15 -11.74 -9.79
N THR A 154 -6.34 -12.13 -9.39
CA THR A 154 -7.46 -11.21 -9.13
C THR A 154 -7.41 -10.58 -7.75
N LEU A 155 -6.58 -11.12 -6.85
CA LEU A 155 -6.45 -10.63 -5.48
C LEU A 155 -5.51 -9.42 -5.41
N ASP A 156 -5.68 -8.63 -4.36
CA ASP A 156 -4.87 -7.44 -4.15
C ASP A 156 -3.61 -7.77 -3.33
N PRO A 157 -2.39 -7.61 -3.90
CA PRO A 157 -1.15 -7.84 -3.16
C PRO A 157 -0.79 -6.70 -2.20
N ARG A 158 -1.50 -5.55 -2.23
CA ARG A 158 -1.25 -4.37 -1.40
C ARG A 158 -2.57 -3.77 -0.90
N PRO A 159 -3.22 -4.44 0.03
CA PRO A 159 -4.56 -4.03 0.46
C PRO A 159 -4.60 -2.62 1.06
N GLY A 160 -3.52 -2.17 1.69
CA GLY A 160 -3.42 -0.82 2.27
C GLY A 160 -3.26 0.31 1.26
N ALA A 161 -2.74 0.04 0.07
CA ALA A 161 -2.40 1.08 -0.90
C ALA A 161 -3.59 1.92 -1.41
N GLN A 162 -4.82 1.43 -1.23
CA GLN A 162 -6.04 2.15 -1.62
C GLN A 162 -6.46 3.21 -0.59
N HIS A 163 -5.96 3.15 0.64
CA HIS A 163 -6.23 4.08 1.73
C HIS A 163 -5.09 5.10 1.92
N GLY A 164 -3.97 4.93 1.23
CA GLY A 164 -2.87 5.88 1.26
C GLY A 164 -3.17 7.07 0.36
N ALA A 165 -3.26 8.26 0.92
CA ALA A 165 -3.14 9.48 0.14
C ALA A 165 -1.85 9.40 -0.68
N LEU A 166 -1.94 9.55 -2.00
CA LEU A 166 -0.76 9.87 -2.78
C LEU A 166 -0.17 11.14 -2.15
N PRO A 167 1.04 11.10 -1.58
CA PRO A 167 1.59 12.30 -0.95
C PRO A 167 1.47 13.45 -1.95
N ALA A 168 0.96 14.60 -1.50
CA ALA A 168 0.72 15.78 -2.35
C ALA A 168 1.97 16.24 -3.14
N GLY A 169 3.15 15.68 -2.80
CA GLY A 169 4.42 15.81 -3.52
C GLY A 169 4.68 14.75 -4.60
N SER A 170 3.81 13.75 -4.77
CA SER A 170 4.00 12.66 -5.74
C SER A 170 3.65 13.04 -7.19
N TYR A 171 3.28 14.29 -7.44
CA TYR A 171 3.23 14.80 -8.81
C TYR A 171 4.67 14.91 -9.35
N ILE A 172 5.12 13.85 -9.99
CA ILE A 172 6.35 13.91 -10.80
C ILE A 172 6.04 14.86 -11.95
N ARG A 173 6.64 16.06 -11.93
CA ARG A 173 6.59 16.94 -13.08
C ARG A 173 7.38 16.29 -14.20
N PRO A 174 6.78 15.97 -15.34
CA PRO A 174 7.51 15.37 -16.43
C PRO A 174 8.57 16.36 -16.93
N ASP A 175 9.78 15.88 -17.23
CA ASP A 175 10.82 16.68 -17.86
C ASP A 175 10.50 16.93 -19.34
N CYS A 176 9.81 15.98 -20.00
CA CYS A 176 9.37 16.08 -21.35
C CYS A 176 7.98 15.44 -21.56
N VAL A 177 7.28 15.92 -22.56
CA VAL A 177 6.00 15.38 -23.02
C VAL A 177 6.17 14.85 -24.44
N VAL A 178 5.70 13.62 -24.66
CA VAL A 178 5.75 12.96 -25.98
C VAL A 178 4.33 12.75 -26.48
N TRP A 179 4.04 13.17 -27.69
CA TRP A 179 2.73 12.92 -28.31
C TRP A 179 2.89 12.54 -29.79
N ARG A 180 1.83 12.01 -30.36
CA ARG A 180 1.79 11.63 -31.77
C ARG A 180 0.91 12.59 -32.55
N GLN A 181 1.48 13.25 -33.56
CA GLN A 181 0.75 14.16 -34.43
C GLN A 181 1.05 13.81 -35.90
N GLN A 182 0.01 13.64 -36.69
CA GLN A 182 0.11 13.27 -38.12
C GLN A 182 0.98 12.03 -38.40
N GLY A 183 0.94 11.02 -37.49
CA GLY A 183 1.72 9.81 -37.63
C GLY A 183 3.16 9.88 -37.14
N LEU A 184 3.68 11.06 -36.84
CA LEU A 184 5.03 11.30 -36.28
C LEU A 184 5.01 11.52 -34.78
N TRP A 185 6.02 11.00 -34.09
CA TRP A 185 6.24 11.27 -32.67
C TRP A 185 6.87 12.64 -32.48
N GLN A 186 6.29 13.47 -31.63
CA GLN A 186 6.81 14.78 -31.25
C GLN A 186 7.15 14.78 -29.77
N VAL A 187 8.22 15.48 -29.42
CA VAL A 187 8.72 15.62 -28.05
C VAL A 187 8.89 17.10 -27.75
N ALA A 188 8.35 17.55 -26.63
CA ALA A 188 8.62 18.90 -26.10
C ALA A 188 9.05 18.83 -24.65
N LEU A 189 9.92 19.73 -24.23
CA LEU A 189 10.28 19.91 -22.82
C LEU A 189 9.08 20.48 -22.05
N ALA A 190 8.81 19.92 -20.87
CA ALA A 190 7.78 20.45 -20.00
C ALA A 190 8.18 21.86 -19.51
N GLY A 191 7.24 22.79 -19.45
CA GLY A 191 7.48 24.21 -19.20
C GLY A 191 8.15 24.60 -17.87
N GLY A 192 8.51 23.60 -17.04
CA GLY A 192 9.24 23.76 -15.77
C GLY A 192 10.57 23.03 -15.71
N ALA A 193 10.95 22.28 -16.77
CA ALA A 193 12.14 21.42 -16.79
C ALA A 193 13.45 22.18 -16.91
N LEU A 194 13.43 23.42 -17.39
CA LEU A 194 14.62 24.24 -17.52
C LEU A 194 14.74 25.23 -16.33
N PRO A 195 15.89 25.27 -15.64
CA PRO A 195 16.13 26.30 -14.63
C PRO A 195 16.08 27.68 -15.30
N ARG A 196 15.29 28.60 -14.75
CA ARG A 196 15.29 29.99 -15.22
C ARG A 196 16.58 30.65 -14.76
N VAL A 197 17.54 30.75 -15.65
CA VAL A 197 18.77 31.51 -15.42
C VAL A 197 18.49 32.99 -15.67
N THR A 198 18.59 33.80 -14.64
CA THR A 198 18.51 35.27 -14.72
C THR A 198 19.82 35.86 -14.27
N ILE A 199 20.33 36.81 -15.04
CA ILE A 199 21.52 37.56 -14.63
C ILE A 199 21.09 38.61 -13.59
N GLN A 200 21.68 38.55 -12.40
CA GLN A 200 21.37 39.49 -11.34
C GLN A 200 21.89 40.88 -11.77
N ARG A 201 21.01 41.87 -11.85
CA ARG A 201 21.30 43.21 -12.41
C ARG A 201 22.44 43.92 -11.68
N ASP A 202 22.58 43.68 -10.38
CA ASP A 202 23.65 44.29 -9.56
C ASP A 202 25.04 43.84 -9.98
N TYR A 203 25.25 42.56 -10.33
CA TYR A 203 26.51 42.07 -10.88
C TYR A 203 26.79 42.63 -12.27
N GLN A 204 25.76 42.87 -13.08
CA GLN A 204 25.93 43.48 -14.39
C GLN A 204 26.43 44.94 -14.29
N GLN A 205 25.96 45.69 -13.28
CA GLN A 205 26.43 47.05 -13.00
C GLN A 205 27.84 47.08 -12.46
N MET A 206 28.22 46.16 -11.54
CA MET A 206 29.58 46.05 -11.02
C MET A 206 30.62 45.80 -12.12
N ILE A 207 30.29 44.88 -13.05
CA ILE A 207 31.21 44.58 -14.16
C ILE A 207 31.37 45.77 -15.09
N ARG A 208 30.32 46.56 -15.36
CA ARG A 208 30.43 47.78 -16.16
C ARG A 208 31.30 48.86 -15.53
N HIS A 209 31.24 49.00 -14.20
CA HIS A 209 32.05 49.96 -13.46
C HIS A 209 33.51 49.51 -13.25
N ALA A 210 33.80 48.22 -13.32
CA ALA A 210 35.15 47.67 -13.23
C ALA A 210 35.94 47.76 -14.56
N SER A 211 35.26 48.08 -15.68
CA SER A 211 35.86 48.17 -17.03
C SER A 211 36.06 49.63 -17.52
N SER A 212 35.87 50.60 -16.64
CA SER A 212 36.21 52.04 -16.85
C SER A 212 37.38 52.42 -15.95
#